data_c02827e1e28ed0d2c9d5bd1ffd429f02
#
_entry.id   c02827e1e28ed0d2c9d5bd1ffd429f02
#
_cell.length_a   1.000
_cell.length_b   1.000
_cell.length_c   1.000
_cell.angle_alpha   90.00
_cell.angle_beta   90.00
_cell.angle_gamma   90.00
#
_symmetry.space_group_name_H-M   'P 1'
#
loop_
_entity.id
_entity.type
_entity.pdbx_description
1 polymer ?
#
loop_
_entity_poly.entity_id
_entity_poly.type
_entity_poly.pdbx_seq_one_letter_code
_entity_poly.pdbx_strand_id
1 'polypeptide(L)'
;MKFSTAAIHAGYHSDPTTRAAAVPVYQTTSYTFDDSQHGADLFNLAVPGNIYTRIMNPTNAVLEARVAALEGGVGALALASGMTAITYALQALCSPGSNIVSTSQLYGGTYNLFAHSLPNQGIQCRFVDHDDLEALEAAIDDNTRALYCESIGNPAGNVVDLKRWAEVAERHGVPLIVDNTVATPYLCRPFEHGAHIVVHSLTKYIGGHGTTIGGAIVDSGRFDWKKHARRFPIFSQPDPSYHGVVYTDSFGEAAYIARCRVVPLRNTGGALSPFNAFMLLQGLETLSLRMERHCSNALQVAQWLEKHPKVTRVNYAALPGSPYRETAERICGGRASGILSFEL
;
A
#
# COMPACT_ATOMS: atom_id res chain seq x y z
N MET A 1 17.93 10.61 3.41
CA MET A 1 18.58 9.34 3.83
C MET A 1 18.62 8.41 2.63
N LYS A 2 19.74 7.65 2.40
CA LYS A 2 19.77 6.63 1.32
C LYS A 2 18.84 5.47 1.68
N PHE A 3 18.31 4.76 0.66
CA PHE A 3 17.32 3.68 0.85
C PHE A 3 17.75 2.64 1.90
N SER A 4 18.94 2.05 1.74
CA SER A 4 19.44 1.01 2.66
C SER A 4 19.60 1.52 4.10
N THR A 5 19.95 2.79 4.29
CA THR A 5 20.03 3.42 5.62
C THR A 5 18.59 3.64 6.18
N ALA A 6 17.64 4.07 5.34
CA ALA A 6 16.26 4.25 5.75
C ALA A 6 15.60 2.91 6.12
N ALA A 7 15.90 1.84 5.39
CA ALA A 7 15.39 0.49 5.66
C ALA A 7 15.79 -0.04 7.06
N ILE A 8 16.89 0.47 7.63
CA ILE A 8 17.38 0.10 8.96
C ILE A 8 16.90 1.09 10.04
N HIS A 9 16.99 2.40 9.76
CA HIS A 9 16.92 3.43 10.81
C HIS A 9 15.65 4.29 10.78
N ALA A 10 14.92 4.37 9.65
CA ALA A 10 13.76 5.25 9.59
C ALA A 10 12.69 4.84 10.61
N GLY A 11 12.07 5.84 11.24
CA GLY A 11 10.96 5.67 12.17
C GLY A 11 11.36 5.16 13.57
N TYR A 12 12.66 4.97 13.87
CA TYR A 12 13.08 4.55 15.19
C TYR A 12 14.20 5.43 15.75
N HIS A 13 14.02 5.79 17.00
CA HIS A 13 15.07 6.33 17.87
C HIS A 13 15.24 5.37 19.04
N SER A 14 16.48 5.21 19.54
CA SER A 14 16.75 4.30 20.67
C SER A 14 15.82 4.60 21.85
N ASP A 15 15.28 3.55 22.45
CA ASP A 15 14.33 3.65 23.55
C ASP A 15 14.90 4.56 24.67
N PRO A 16 14.18 5.55 25.13
CA PRO A 16 14.70 6.55 26.07
C PRO A 16 15.02 5.97 27.44
N THR A 17 14.36 4.87 27.83
CA THR A 17 14.53 4.24 29.15
C THR A 17 15.67 3.24 29.14
N THR A 18 15.67 2.31 28.17
CA THR A 18 16.61 1.18 28.11
C THR A 18 17.80 1.41 27.19
N ARG A 19 17.72 2.42 26.32
CA ARG A 19 18.70 2.70 25.25
C ARG A 19 18.83 1.54 24.24
N ALA A 20 17.80 0.70 24.11
CA ALA A 20 17.79 -0.42 23.19
C ALA A 20 18.04 0.06 21.75
N ALA A 21 18.99 -0.57 21.06
CA ALA A 21 19.29 -0.29 19.67
C ALA A 21 18.26 -0.94 18.71
N ALA A 22 17.80 -2.15 19.06
CA ALA A 22 16.72 -2.84 18.34
C ALA A 22 15.35 -2.31 18.80
N VAL A 23 14.38 -2.33 17.89
CA VAL A 23 12.99 -1.94 18.20
C VAL A 23 12.41 -2.89 19.23
N PRO A 24 11.95 -2.42 20.40
CA PRO A 24 11.30 -3.27 21.40
C PRO A 24 9.97 -3.84 20.90
N VAL A 25 9.62 -5.05 21.35
CA VAL A 25 8.32 -5.66 21.07
C VAL A 25 7.37 -5.37 22.22
N TYR A 26 6.41 -4.48 22.01
CA TYR A 26 5.38 -4.14 22.98
C TYR A 26 4.19 -5.09 22.84
N GLN A 27 4.31 -6.27 23.40
CA GLN A 27 3.26 -7.31 23.39
C GLN A 27 2.24 -7.06 24.49
N THR A 28 1.38 -6.06 24.29
CA THR A 28 0.33 -5.67 25.22
C THR A 28 -0.98 -5.37 24.48
N THR A 29 -2.11 -5.51 25.17
CA THR A 29 -3.44 -5.14 24.62
C THR A 29 -3.75 -3.68 24.83
N SER A 30 -3.46 -3.13 26.02
CA SER A 30 -3.86 -1.79 26.47
C SER A 30 -2.72 -1.11 27.21
N TYR A 31 -2.89 0.17 27.44
CA TYR A 31 -1.93 1.04 28.12
C TYR A 31 -2.61 1.70 29.33
N THR A 32 -1.87 1.94 30.38
CA THR A 32 -2.33 2.68 31.56
C THR A 32 -2.31 4.18 31.29
N PHE A 33 -3.20 4.90 31.95
CA PHE A 33 -3.23 6.36 31.94
C PHE A 33 -2.65 6.89 33.23
N ASP A 34 -2.06 8.09 33.20
CA ASP A 34 -1.52 8.74 34.40
C ASP A 34 -2.66 9.07 35.38
N ASP A 35 -3.79 9.56 34.83
CA ASP A 35 -5.02 9.87 35.56
C ASP A 35 -6.24 9.84 34.62
N SER A 36 -7.41 10.16 35.15
CA SER A 36 -8.68 10.19 34.39
C SER A 36 -8.68 11.31 33.34
N GLN A 37 -7.99 12.42 33.58
CA GLN A 37 -7.92 13.54 32.61
C GLN A 37 -7.05 13.16 31.44
N HIS A 38 -5.86 12.53 31.68
CA HIS A 38 -5.02 12.01 30.61
C HIS A 38 -5.77 11.01 29.74
N GLY A 39 -6.56 10.11 30.33
CA GLY A 39 -7.41 9.20 29.59
C GLY A 39 -8.43 9.92 28.71
N ALA A 40 -9.11 10.93 29.26
CA ALA A 40 -10.07 11.74 28.49
C ALA A 40 -9.42 12.48 27.33
N ASP A 41 -8.25 13.07 27.54
CA ASP A 41 -7.51 13.83 26.53
C ASP A 41 -7.04 12.94 25.38
N LEU A 42 -6.59 11.71 25.65
CA LEU A 42 -6.25 10.72 24.63
C LEU A 42 -7.46 10.34 23.76
N PHE A 43 -8.61 10.05 24.41
CA PHE A 43 -9.84 9.69 23.68
C PHE A 43 -10.43 10.86 22.88
N ASN A 44 -10.24 12.10 23.35
CA ASN A 44 -10.65 13.32 22.68
C ASN A 44 -9.65 13.80 21.64
N LEU A 45 -8.54 13.08 21.43
CA LEU A 45 -7.45 13.45 20.50
C LEU A 45 -6.76 14.78 20.86
N ALA A 46 -6.86 15.20 22.10
CA ALA A 46 -6.22 16.43 22.60
C ALA A 46 -4.72 16.25 22.81
N VAL A 47 -4.28 15.04 23.12
CA VAL A 47 -2.86 14.67 23.26
C VAL A 47 -2.55 13.38 22.47
N PRO A 48 -1.34 13.22 21.95
CA PRO A 48 -0.91 11.97 21.34
C PRO A 48 -0.58 10.91 22.39
N GLY A 49 -0.83 9.62 22.11
CA GLY A 49 -0.45 8.53 23.00
C GLY A 49 -1.04 7.20 22.60
N ASN A 50 -0.72 6.16 23.39
CA ASN A 50 -1.18 4.81 23.16
C ASN A 50 -2.40 4.51 24.05
N ILE A 51 -3.43 3.92 23.46
CA ILE A 51 -4.67 3.52 24.14
C ILE A 51 -4.83 2.00 24.11
N TYR A 52 -4.83 1.45 22.90
CA TYR A 52 -5.14 0.04 22.66
C TYR A 52 -4.45 -0.47 21.39
N THR A 53 -3.77 -1.63 21.49
CA THR A 53 -2.89 -2.17 20.44
C THR A 53 -3.60 -2.40 19.10
N ARG A 54 -4.90 -2.69 19.06
CA ARG A 54 -5.65 -2.80 17.80
C ARG A 54 -5.55 -1.53 16.95
N ILE A 55 -5.49 -0.37 17.58
CA ILE A 55 -5.50 0.93 16.90
C ILE A 55 -4.08 1.48 16.74
N MET A 56 -3.24 1.31 17.78
CA MET A 56 -1.88 1.83 17.85
C MET A 56 -1.01 1.01 18.78
N ASN A 57 0.23 0.77 18.38
CA ASN A 57 1.23 0.07 19.18
C ASN A 57 2.62 0.61 18.82
N PRO A 58 3.52 0.84 19.78
CA PRO A 58 4.83 1.44 19.49
C PRO A 58 5.68 0.64 18.51
N THR A 59 5.64 -0.71 18.55
CA THR A 59 6.36 -1.56 17.59
C THR A 59 5.80 -1.39 16.17
N ASN A 60 4.46 -1.41 16.05
CA ASN A 60 3.79 -1.20 14.76
C ASN A 60 4.06 0.21 14.20
N ALA A 61 4.09 1.21 15.08
CA ALA A 61 4.37 2.60 14.69
C ALA A 61 5.74 2.75 14.02
N VAL A 62 6.77 2.02 14.48
CA VAL A 62 8.09 2.01 13.82
C VAL A 62 8.00 1.39 12.44
N LEU A 63 7.29 0.27 12.28
CA LEU A 63 7.07 -0.36 10.96
C LEU A 63 6.35 0.60 10.02
N GLU A 64 5.27 1.23 10.48
CA GLU A 64 4.49 2.21 9.73
C GLU A 64 5.36 3.38 9.26
N ALA A 65 6.09 3.99 10.18
CA ALA A 65 6.98 5.11 9.86
C ALA A 65 8.10 4.71 8.88
N ARG A 66 8.65 3.49 9.01
CA ARG A 66 9.69 2.99 8.12
C ARG A 66 9.17 2.74 6.71
N VAL A 67 8.03 2.07 6.58
CA VAL A 67 7.39 1.82 5.27
C VAL A 67 7.00 3.14 4.61
N ALA A 68 6.41 4.08 5.36
CA ALA A 68 6.09 5.41 4.87
C ALA A 68 7.34 6.15 4.34
N ALA A 69 8.44 6.12 5.09
CA ALA A 69 9.70 6.75 4.68
C ALA A 69 10.30 6.12 3.41
N LEU A 70 10.21 4.80 3.26
CA LEU A 70 10.72 4.08 2.09
C LEU A 70 9.91 4.40 0.83
N GLU A 71 8.59 4.50 0.92
CA GLU A 71 7.73 4.92 -0.18
C GLU A 71 7.74 6.45 -0.41
N GLY A 72 8.07 7.25 0.60
CA GLY A 72 8.02 8.71 0.56
C GLY A 72 6.63 9.27 0.83
N GLY A 73 5.84 8.58 1.66
CA GLY A 73 4.53 8.99 2.11
C GLY A 73 4.56 9.80 3.41
N VAL A 74 3.43 10.45 3.73
CA VAL A 74 3.23 11.20 4.98
C VAL A 74 2.90 10.29 6.16
N GLY A 75 2.39 9.08 5.89
CA GLY A 75 2.06 8.11 6.92
C GLY A 75 1.71 6.74 6.34
N ALA A 76 1.76 5.72 7.18
CA ALA A 76 1.33 4.37 6.84
C ALA A 76 0.49 3.74 7.95
N LEU A 77 -0.20 2.66 7.61
CA LEU A 77 -1.00 1.85 8.51
C LEU A 77 -0.65 0.38 8.32
N ALA A 78 -0.13 -0.25 9.36
CA ALA A 78 0.18 -1.69 9.37
C ALA A 78 -1.07 -2.52 9.71
N LEU A 79 -1.29 -3.58 8.95
CA LEU A 79 -2.52 -4.37 8.96
C LEU A 79 -2.20 -5.88 8.91
N ALA A 80 -3.18 -6.69 9.27
CA ALA A 80 -3.04 -8.14 9.40
C ALA A 80 -2.63 -8.86 8.10
N SER A 81 -2.95 -8.30 6.93
CA SER A 81 -2.60 -8.90 5.63
C SER A 81 -2.66 -7.87 4.50
N GLY A 82 -2.08 -8.20 3.34
CA GLY A 82 -2.22 -7.40 2.12
C GLY A 82 -3.68 -7.27 1.68
N MET A 83 -4.48 -8.34 1.81
CA MET A 83 -5.92 -8.28 1.48
C MET A 83 -6.67 -7.33 2.42
N THR A 84 -6.33 -7.30 3.71
CA THR A 84 -6.88 -6.30 4.64
C THR A 84 -6.48 -4.89 4.22
N ALA A 85 -5.24 -4.68 3.77
CA ALA A 85 -4.78 -3.38 3.29
C ALA A 85 -5.59 -2.90 2.07
N ILE A 86 -5.78 -3.75 1.07
CA ILE A 86 -6.59 -3.44 -0.11
C ILE A 86 -8.05 -3.15 0.28
N THR A 87 -8.65 -4.01 1.12
CA THR A 87 -10.04 -3.84 1.56
C THR A 87 -10.23 -2.53 2.32
N TYR A 88 -9.35 -2.21 3.27
CA TYR A 88 -9.46 -0.98 4.08
C TYR A 88 -9.14 0.28 3.27
N ALA A 89 -8.21 0.19 2.31
CA ALA A 89 -7.94 1.29 1.41
C ALA A 89 -9.20 1.70 0.64
N LEU A 90 -9.99 0.73 0.20
CA LEU A 90 -11.25 0.99 -0.51
C LEU A 90 -12.40 1.38 0.44
N GLN A 91 -12.55 0.70 1.57
CA GLN A 91 -13.59 1.02 2.55
C GLN A 91 -13.46 2.43 3.16
N ALA A 92 -12.25 2.99 3.18
CA ALA A 92 -12.05 4.38 3.58
C ALA A 92 -12.57 5.40 2.54
N LEU A 93 -12.80 4.98 1.29
CA LEU A 93 -13.21 5.84 0.17
C LEU A 93 -14.64 5.56 -0.29
N CYS A 94 -15.03 4.30 -0.26
CA CYS A 94 -16.24 3.79 -0.89
C CYS A 94 -17.38 3.62 0.12
N SER A 95 -18.59 3.79 -0.37
CA SER A 95 -19.86 3.43 0.29
C SER A 95 -20.74 2.66 -0.72
N PRO A 96 -21.82 2.01 -0.28
CA PRO A 96 -22.76 1.38 -1.22
C PRO A 96 -23.19 2.34 -2.33
N GLY A 97 -23.18 1.86 -3.58
CA GLY A 97 -23.39 2.66 -4.79
C GLY A 97 -22.13 3.24 -5.42
N SER A 98 -20.98 3.17 -4.76
CA SER A 98 -19.69 3.56 -5.34
C SER A 98 -19.17 2.52 -6.33
N ASN A 99 -18.25 2.96 -7.20
CA ASN A 99 -17.46 2.07 -8.02
C ASN A 99 -15.96 2.44 -7.98
N ILE A 100 -15.15 1.47 -8.40
CA ILE A 100 -13.73 1.66 -8.69
C ILE A 100 -13.45 1.21 -10.14
N VAL A 101 -12.39 1.73 -10.73
CA VAL A 101 -11.89 1.23 -12.03
C VAL A 101 -10.53 0.59 -11.79
N SER A 102 -10.35 -0.63 -12.28
CA SER A 102 -9.14 -1.42 -12.04
C SER A 102 -8.63 -2.11 -13.30
N THR A 103 -7.33 -2.39 -13.35
CA THR A 103 -6.81 -3.33 -14.33
C THR A 103 -7.39 -4.72 -14.11
N SER A 104 -7.50 -5.53 -15.17
CA SER A 104 -7.90 -6.94 -15.08
C SER A 104 -6.74 -7.87 -14.67
N GLN A 105 -5.50 -7.46 -14.93
CA GLN A 105 -4.29 -8.23 -14.59
C GLN A 105 -3.89 -7.95 -13.14
N LEU A 106 -4.44 -8.73 -12.23
CA LEU A 106 -4.29 -8.62 -10.78
C LEU A 106 -3.91 -9.94 -10.15
N TYR A 107 -3.36 -9.87 -8.94
CA TYR A 107 -3.32 -11.02 -8.05
C TYR A 107 -4.72 -11.64 -7.89
N GLY A 108 -4.81 -12.98 -7.98
CA GLY A 108 -6.10 -13.67 -7.99
C GLY A 108 -7.01 -13.35 -6.81
N GLY A 109 -6.43 -13.13 -5.61
CA GLY A 109 -7.20 -12.72 -4.42
C GLY A 109 -7.82 -11.32 -4.58
N THR A 110 -7.09 -10.39 -5.18
CA THR A 110 -7.56 -9.02 -5.47
C THR A 110 -8.65 -9.04 -6.52
N TYR A 111 -8.46 -9.82 -7.60
CA TYR A 111 -9.49 -10.00 -8.61
C TYR A 111 -10.79 -10.56 -8.01
N ASN A 112 -10.70 -11.63 -7.21
CA ASN A 112 -11.87 -12.19 -6.52
C ASN A 112 -12.55 -11.20 -5.58
N LEU A 113 -11.78 -10.42 -4.82
CA LEU A 113 -12.32 -9.36 -3.97
C LEU A 113 -13.15 -8.37 -4.80
N PHE A 114 -12.59 -7.90 -5.92
CA PHE A 114 -13.21 -6.87 -6.75
C PHE A 114 -14.39 -7.40 -7.56
N ALA A 115 -14.28 -8.60 -8.12
CA ALA A 115 -15.31 -9.18 -8.98
C ALA A 115 -16.49 -9.75 -8.21
N HIS A 116 -16.27 -10.25 -6.98
CA HIS A 116 -17.29 -11.04 -6.28
C HIS A 116 -17.63 -10.53 -4.88
N SER A 117 -16.63 -10.06 -4.09
CA SER A 117 -16.88 -9.69 -2.69
C SER A 117 -17.35 -8.25 -2.53
N LEU A 118 -16.75 -7.30 -3.23
CA LEU A 118 -17.15 -5.88 -3.18
C LEU A 118 -18.59 -5.65 -3.69
N PRO A 119 -19.08 -6.33 -4.76
CA PRO A 119 -20.47 -6.20 -5.19
C PRO A 119 -21.47 -6.56 -4.09
N ASN A 120 -21.18 -7.53 -3.23
CA ASN A 120 -22.01 -7.88 -2.07
C ASN A 120 -22.05 -6.76 -1.01
N GLN A 121 -21.11 -5.82 -1.05
CA GLN A 121 -21.07 -4.61 -0.21
C GLN A 121 -21.62 -3.39 -0.95
N GLY A 122 -22.19 -3.58 -2.14
CA GLY A 122 -22.73 -2.49 -2.97
C GLY A 122 -21.67 -1.66 -3.70
N ILE A 123 -20.42 -2.14 -3.79
CA ILE A 123 -19.31 -1.46 -4.46
C ILE A 123 -18.99 -2.23 -5.76
N GLN A 124 -19.08 -1.58 -6.90
CA GLN A 124 -18.80 -2.19 -8.20
C GLN A 124 -17.33 -1.99 -8.60
N CYS A 125 -16.75 -2.96 -9.31
CA CYS A 125 -15.47 -2.80 -10.00
C CYS A 125 -15.67 -2.88 -11.52
N ARG A 126 -15.12 -1.92 -12.23
CA ARG A 126 -15.06 -1.90 -13.70
C ARG A 126 -13.63 -2.26 -14.10
N PHE A 127 -13.48 -3.38 -14.78
CA PHE A 127 -12.17 -3.84 -15.24
C PHE A 127 -11.86 -3.32 -16.62
N VAL A 128 -10.63 -2.85 -16.81
CA VAL A 128 -10.09 -2.38 -18.08
C VAL A 128 -8.72 -3.00 -18.34
N ASP A 129 -8.26 -2.98 -19.57
CA ASP A 129 -6.88 -3.33 -19.87
C ASP A 129 -5.94 -2.20 -19.39
N HIS A 130 -4.79 -2.56 -18.86
CA HIS A 130 -3.85 -1.60 -18.27
C HIS A 130 -3.25 -0.62 -19.31
N ASP A 131 -3.23 -1.00 -20.59
CA ASP A 131 -2.72 -0.18 -21.69
C ASP A 131 -3.82 0.62 -22.41
N ASP A 132 -5.11 0.31 -22.16
CA ASP A 132 -6.25 0.98 -22.78
C ASP A 132 -6.72 2.17 -21.93
N LEU A 133 -6.10 3.33 -22.17
CA LEU A 133 -6.43 4.56 -21.44
C LEU A 133 -7.78 5.16 -21.88
N GLU A 134 -8.26 4.88 -23.08
CA GLU A 134 -9.58 5.35 -23.53
C GLU A 134 -10.67 4.59 -22.78
N ALA A 135 -10.55 3.27 -22.67
CA ALA A 135 -11.45 2.47 -21.83
C ALA A 135 -11.36 2.84 -20.35
N LEU A 136 -10.14 3.12 -19.83
CA LEU A 136 -9.96 3.62 -18.48
C LEU A 136 -10.75 4.90 -18.23
N GLU A 137 -10.61 5.87 -19.10
CA GLU A 137 -11.28 7.17 -18.97
C GLU A 137 -12.80 7.06 -19.13
N ALA A 138 -13.27 6.26 -20.08
CA ALA A 138 -14.69 5.99 -20.30
C ALA A 138 -15.36 5.23 -19.17
N ALA A 139 -14.60 4.46 -18.38
CA ALA A 139 -15.11 3.72 -17.22
C ALA A 139 -15.32 4.58 -15.97
N ILE A 140 -14.84 5.84 -15.96
CA ILE A 140 -14.95 6.74 -14.79
C ILE A 140 -16.28 7.51 -14.86
N ASP A 141 -17.00 7.56 -13.74
CA ASP A 141 -18.21 8.37 -13.56
C ASP A 141 -18.22 9.10 -12.20
N ASP A 142 -19.32 9.76 -11.88
CA ASP A 142 -19.46 10.51 -10.62
C ASP A 142 -19.44 9.63 -9.36
N ASN A 143 -19.68 8.33 -9.48
CA ASN A 143 -19.63 7.36 -8.40
C ASN A 143 -18.27 6.68 -8.25
N THR A 144 -17.33 6.93 -9.16
CA THR A 144 -15.97 6.37 -9.09
C THR A 144 -15.21 6.99 -7.92
N ARG A 145 -14.61 6.14 -7.08
CA ARG A 145 -13.89 6.56 -5.86
C ARG A 145 -12.39 6.30 -5.91
N ALA A 146 -11.93 5.42 -6.80
CA ALA A 146 -10.51 5.17 -6.98
C ALA A 146 -10.24 4.53 -8.33
N LEU A 147 -9.02 4.75 -8.85
CA LEU A 147 -8.38 3.89 -9.83
C LEU A 147 -7.44 2.94 -9.09
N TYR A 148 -7.32 1.69 -9.56
CA TYR A 148 -6.47 0.68 -8.92
C TYR A 148 -5.67 -0.11 -9.95
N CYS A 149 -4.36 -0.30 -9.68
CA CYS A 149 -3.50 -1.18 -10.47
C CYS A 149 -2.39 -1.78 -9.62
N GLU A 150 -1.71 -2.81 -10.13
CA GLU A 150 -0.45 -3.31 -9.61
C GLU A 150 0.70 -2.67 -10.37
N SER A 151 1.78 -2.24 -9.71
CA SER A 151 2.97 -1.67 -10.37
C SER A 151 3.61 -2.68 -11.32
N ILE A 152 3.73 -3.93 -10.87
CA ILE A 152 4.10 -5.11 -11.66
C ILE A 152 3.05 -6.18 -11.37
N GLY A 153 2.32 -6.59 -12.41
CA GLY A 153 1.21 -7.54 -12.27
C GLY A 153 1.66 -8.97 -12.04
N ASN A 154 0.89 -9.71 -11.25
CA ASN A 154 1.08 -11.13 -10.96
C ASN A 154 -0.15 -11.93 -11.42
N PRO A 155 -0.03 -12.93 -12.33
CA PRO A 155 1.21 -13.57 -12.83
C PRO A 155 1.74 -13.02 -14.15
N ALA A 156 1.09 -12.07 -14.77
CA ALA A 156 1.37 -11.66 -16.15
C ALA A 156 2.75 -11.00 -16.34
N GLY A 157 3.34 -10.41 -15.27
CA GLY A 157 4.60 -9.69 -15.35
C GLY A 157 4.52 -8.39 -16.15
N ASN A 158 3.30 -7.91 -16.44
CA ASN A 158 3.05 -6.61 -17.07
C ASN A 158 3.47 -5.48 -16.12
N VAL A 159 3.89 -4.36 -16.69
CA VAL A 159 4.28 -3.17 -15.94
C VAL A 159 3.39 -2.02 -16.37
N VAL A 160 2.63 -1.47 -15.42
CA VAL A 160 1.68 -0.39 -15.69
C VAL A 160 2.41 0.95 -15.81
N ASP A 161 2.05 1.75 -16.79
CA ASP A 161 2.52 3.14 -16.92
C ASP A 161 1.80 4.02 -15.88
N LEU A 162 2.36 4.04 -14.66
CA LEU A 162 1.77 4.72 -13.52
C LEU A 162 1.53 6.21 -13.77
N LYS A 163 2.42 6.86 -14.53
CA LYS A 163 2.28 8.28 -14.84
C LYS A 163 1.03 8.56 -15.68
N ARG A 164 0.79 7.76 -16.72
CA ARG A 164 -0.41 7.90 -17.56
C ARG A 164 -1.70 7.64 -16.79
N TRP A 165 -1.69 6.63 -15.89
CA TRP A 165 -2.82 6.35 -15.01
C TRP A 165 -3.06 7.48 -14.01
N ALA A 166 -1.99 8.06 -13.44
CA ALA A 166 -2.08 9.20 -12.52
C ALA A 166 -2.62 10.46 -13.21
N GLU A 167 -2.24 10.72 -14.47
CA GLU A 167 -2.78 11.83 -15.26
C GLU A 167 -4.28 11.68 -15.50
N VAL A 168 -4.78 10.48 -15.76
CA VAL A 168 -6.24 10.22 -15.84
C VAL A 168 -6.89 10.45 -14.48
N ALA A 169 -6.32 9.90 -13.41
CA ALA A 169 -6.82 10.06 -12.04
C ALA A 169 -6.98 11.53 -11.65
N GLU A 170 -5.96 12.35 -11.93
CA GLU A 170 -5.97 13.80 -11.62
C GLU A 170 -7.03 14.55 -12.42
N ARG A 171 -7.17 14.27 -13.73
CA ARG A 171 -8.20 14.91 -14.58
C ARG A 171 -9.61 14.67 -14.04
N HIS A 172 -9.87 13.48 -13.49
CA HIS A 172 -11.18 13.09 -12.99
C HIS A 172 -11.36 13.31 -11.48
N GLY A 173 -10.33 13.80 -10.79
CA GLY A 173 -10.37 14.06 -9.34
C GLY A 173 -10.66 12.79 -8.52
N VAL A 174 -10.02 11.68 -8.88
CA VAL A 174 -10.06 10.40 -8.15
C VAL A 174 -8.64 9.97 -7.76
N PRO A 175 -8.42 9.37 -6.58
CA PRO A 175 -7.09 8.90 -6.21
C PRO A 175 -6.70 7.65 -7.01
N LEU A 176 -5.41 7.56 -7.37
CA LEU A 176 -4.78 6.34 -7.88
C LEU A 176 -4.20 5.54 -6.71
N ILE A 177 -4.67 4.31 -6.54
CA ILE A 177 -4.15 3.30 -5.60
C ILE A 177 -3.27 2.32 -6.37
N VAL A 178 -2.05 2.11 -5.91
CA VAL A 178 -1.09 1.18 -6.52
C VAL A 178 -0.70 0.10 -5.53
N ASP A 179 -0.92 -1.15 -5.89
CA ASP A 179 -0.31 -2.28 -5.18
C ASP A 179 1.15 -2.42 -5.64
N ASN A 180 2.06 -2.11 -4.71
CA ASN A 180 3.49 -2.11 -4.98
C ASN A 180 4.21 -3.34 -4.37
N THR A 181 3.46 -4.40 -4.10
CA THR A 181 3.96 -5.62 -3.44
C THR A 181 5.11 -6.26 -4.21
N VAL A 182 4.99 -6.37 -5.54
CA VAL A 182 5.97 -7.08 -6.38
C VAL A 182 7.22 -6.24 -6.63
N ALA A 183 7.06 -4.95 -6.92
CA ALA A 183 8.20 -4.07 -7.12
C ALA A 183 8.89 -3.70 -5.80
N THR A 184 8.16 -3.55 -4.72
CA THR A 184 8.62 -2.98 -3.44
C THR A 184 9.09 -1.53 -3.59
N PRO A 185 9.21 -0.74 -2.50
CA PRO A 185 9.73 0.62 -2.59
C PRO A 185 11.20 0.69 -3.04
N TYR A 186 11.87 -0.47 -3.16
CA TYR A 186 13.23 -0.54 -3.65
C TYR A 186 13.34 -0.45 -5.16
N LEU A 187 12.42 -1.06 -5.92
CA LEU A 187 12.43 -0.99 -7.38
C LEU A 187 11.58 0.16 -7.92
N CYS A 188 10.44 0.43 -7.30
CA CYS A 188 9.50 1.45 -7.72
C CYS A 188 8.95 2.19 -6.50
N ARG A 189 8.86 3.51 -6.60
CA ARG A 189 8.17 4.37 -5.64
C ARG A 189 7.00 5.04 -6.35
N PRO A 190 5.79 4.48 -6.30
CA PRO A 190 4.66 4.94 -7.11
C PRO A 190 4.31 6.41 -6.91
N PHE A 191 4.60 6.99 -5.73
CA PHE A 191 4.39 8.43 -5.47
C PHE A 191 5.25 9.35 -6.36
N GLU A 192 6.40 8.88 -6.82
CA GLU A 192 7.24 9.62 -7.78
C GLU A 192 6.65 9.63 -9.18
N HIS A 193 5.66 8.76 -9.44
CA HIS A 193 4.93 8.63 -10.69
C HIS A 193 3.47 9.11 -10.61
N GLY A 194 3.09 9.81 -9.52
CA GLY A 194 1.78 10.45 -9.36
C GLY A 194 0.71 9.61 -8.67
N ALA A 195 1.04 8.43 -8.12
CA ALA A 195 0.12 7.68 -7.28
C ALA A 195 -0.21 8.47 -5.99
N HIS A 196 -1.38 8.20 -5.43
CA HIS A 196 -1.84 8.87 -4.20
C HIS A 196 -1.80 7.95 -2.99
N ILE A 197 -2.07 6.68 -3.20
CA ILE A 197 -2.13 5.65 -2.16
C ILE A 197 -1.35 4.44 -2.66
N VAL A 198 -0.55 3.85 -1.77
CA VAL A 198 0.15 2.59 -2.04
C VAL A 198 -0.31 1.54 -1.05
N VAL A 199 -0.52 0.32 -1.54
CA VAL A 199 -0.78 -0.85 -0.69
C VAL A 199 0.31 -1.89 -0.86
N HIS A 200 0.56 -2.66 0.20
CA HIS A 200 1.51 -3.76 0.19
C HIS A 200 0.98 -5.00 0.89
N SER A 201 1.25 -6.14 0.32
CA SER A 201 1.39 -7.35 1.11
C SER A 201 2.82 -7.41 1.67
N LEU A 202 2.99 -6.99 2.92
CA LEU A 202 4.29 -7.07 3.62
C LEU A 202 4.78 -8.52 3.76
N THR A 203 3.87 -9.48 3.62
CA THR A 203 4.10 -10.94 3.62
C THR A 203 5.14 -11.38 2.60
N LYS A 204 5.27 -10.65 1.47
CA LYS A 204 6.07 -11.05 0.31
C LYS A 204 7.53 -10.60 0.45
N TYR A 205 8.04 -9.85 -0.51
CA TYR A 205 9.45 -9.44 -0.51
C TYR A 205 9.86 -8.57 0.68
N ILE A 206 8.95 -7.74 1.23
CA ILE A 206 9.26 -6.92 2.41
C ILE A 206 9.58 -7.81 3.60
N GLY A 207 8.73 -8.75 3.95
CA GLY A 207 9.01 -9.73 5.01
C GLY A 207 10.14 -10.70 4.63
N GLY A 208 10.09 -11.24 3.43
CA GLY A 208 11.17 -11.96 2.76
C GLY A 208 11.55 -13.34 3.30
N HIS A 209 10.95 -13.79 4.40
CA HIS A 209 11.34 -15.02 5.12
C HIS A 209 10.21 -16.07 5.16
N GLY A 210 9.01 -15.75 4.70
CA GLY A 210 7.86 -16.67 4.72
C GLY A 210 7.34 -17.01 6.12
N THR A 211 7.70 -16.25 7.14
CA THR A 211 7.42 -16.54 8.54
C THR A 211 6.23 -15.77 9.11
N THR A 212 5.79 -14.69 8.44
CA THR A 212 4.71 -13.85 8.95
C THR A 212 3.88 -13.23 7.83
N ILE A 213 2.62 -12.99 8.13
CA ILE A 213 1.67 -12.30 7.26
C ILE A 213 1.51 -10.86 7.75
N GLY A 214 1.44 -9.91 6.82
CA GLY A 214 1.16 -8.51 7.10
C GLY A 214 0.78 -7.75 5.86
N GLY A 215 0.19 -6.58 6.05
CA GLY A 215 -0.14 -5.63 5.00
C GLY A 215 0.17 -4.20 5.43
N ALA A 216 0.22 -3.29 4.47
CA ALA A 216 0.30 -1.87 4.76
C ALA A 216 -0.46 -1.04 3.74
N ILE A 217 -1.02 0.08 4.21
CA ILE A 217 -1.47 1.20 3.38
C ILE A 217 -0.49 2.33 3.61
N VAL A 218 -0.08 3.03 2.56
CA VAL A 218 0.75 4.23 2.64
C VAL A 218 0.02 5.36 1.94
N ASP A 219 -0.05 6.51 2.60
CA ASP A 219 -0.67 7.73 2.08
C ASP A 219 0.41 8.71 1.61
N SER A 220 0.29 9.22 0.40
CA SER A 220 1.20 10.26 -0.10
C SER A 220 0.97 11.62 0.55
N GLY A 221 -0.23 11.88 1.07
CA GLY A 221 -0.68 13.20 1.52
C GLY A 221 -0.96 14.19 0.40
N ARG A 222 -0.90 13.78 -0.87
CA ARG A 222 -0.94 14.70 -2.03
C ARG A 222 -2.33 14.85 -2.65
N PHE A 223 -3.27 13.94 -2.36
CA PHE A 223 -4.61 14.07 -2.90
C PHE A 223 -5.39 15.17 -2.17
N ASP A 224 -5.86 16.16 -2.90
CA ASP A 224 -6.59 17.30 -2.32
C ASP A 224 -8.05 16.95 -2.03
N TRP A 225 -8.29 16.38 -0.85
CA TRP A 225 -9.63 16.01 -0.39
C TRP A 225 -10.58 17.20 -0.29
N LYS A 226 -10.08 18.41 0.00
CA LYS A 226 -10.91 19.64 0.09
C LYS A 226 -11.36 20.09 -1.29
N LYS A 227 -10.47 20.09 -2.29
CA LYS A 227 -10.81 20.38 -3.69
C LYS A 227 -11.87 19.43 -4.23
N HIS A 228 -11.82 18.17 -3.83
CA HIS A 228 -12.71 17.10 -4.28
C HIS A 228 -13.80 16.74 -3.25
N ALA A 229 -14.16 17.66 -2.33
CA ALA A 229 -15.12 17.45 -1.25
C ALA A 229 -16.52 16.97 -1.73
N ARG A 230 -16.96 17.39 -2.93
CA ARG A 230 -18.21 16.91 -3.51
C ARG A 230 -18.19 15.40 -3.75
N ARG A 231 -17.08 14.85 -4.22
CA ARG A 231 -16.90 13.42 -4.48
C ARG A 231 -16.58 12.63 -3.19
N PHE A 232 -15.87 13.27 -2.25
CA PHE A 232 -15.41 12.68 -0.99
C PHE A 232 -15.87 13.48 0.23
N PRO A 233 -17.20 13.64 0.44
CA PRO A 233 -17.71 14.43 1.58
C PRO A 233 -17.26 13.87 2.94
N ILE A 234 -16.98 12.58 3.01
CA ILE A 234 -16.52 11.86 4.21
C ILE A 234 -15.23 12.43 4.82
N PHE A 235 -14.43 13.20 4.08
CA PHE A 235 -13.20 13.83 4.59
C PHE A 235 -13.41 15.27 5.05
N SER A 236 -14.44 15.95 4.56
CA SER A 236 -14.72 17.37 4.81
C SER A 236 -16.00 17.63 5.61
N GLN A 237 -16.73 16.59 5.98
CA GLN A 237 -17.90 16.66 6.85
C GLN A 237 -17.64 15.95 8.17
N PRO A 238 -18.33 16.32 9.27
CA PRO A 238 -18.21 15.65 10.56
C PRO A 238 -18.53 14.15 10.45
N ASP A 239 -17.62 13.30 10.91
CA ASP A 239 -17.84 11.86 10.95
C ASP A 239 -18.55 11.46 12.25
N PRO A 240 -19.84 11.06 12.20
CA PRO A 240 -20.58 10.66 13.39
C PRO A 240 -20.03 9.39 14.04
N SER A 241 -19.27 8.57 13.32
CA SER A 241 -18.68 7.34 13.84
C SER A 241 -17.41 7.60 14.66
N TYR A 242 -16.83 8.82 14.55
CA TYR A 242 -15.61 9.19 15.26
C TYR A 242 -15.66 10.64 15.77
N HIS A 243 -16.41 10.87 16.86
CA HIS A 243 -16.49 12.15 17.61
C HIS A 243 -16.84 13.38 16.77
N GLY A 244 -17.43 13.26 15.59
CA GLY A 244 -17.71 14.38 14.70
C GLY A 244 -16.47 15.00 14.05
N VAL A 245 -15.36 14.28 13.97
CA VAL A 245 -14.11 14.75 13.38
C VAL A 245 -14.29 15.06 11.89
N VAL A 246 -13.78 16.21 11.47
CA VAL A 246 -13.56 16.56 10.06
C VAL A 246 -12.08 16.23 9.73
N TYR A 247 -11.86 15.17 8.97
CA TYR A 247 -10.49 14.63 8.77
C TYR A 247 -9.53 15.63 8.15
N THR A 248 -9.98 16.38 7.14
CA THR A 248 -9.13 17.39 6.47
C THR A 248 -8.73 18.55 7.38
N ASP A 249 -9.52 18.86 8.40
CA ASP A 249 -9.23 19.93 9.33
C ASP A 249 -8.35 19.45 10.49
N SER A 250 -8.62 18.22 10.98
CA SER A 250 -7.91 17.65 12.13
C SER A 250 -6.55 17.05 11.77
N PHE A 251 -6.41 16.49 10.55
CA PHE A 251 -5.22 15.72 10.17
C PHE A 251 -4.51 16.25 8.91
N GLY A 252 -5.05 17.26 8.23
CA GLY A 252 -4.43 17.86 7.06
C GLY A 252 -4.09 16.83 5.97
N GLU A 253 -2.82 16.75 5.59
CA GLU A 253 -2.30 15.81 4.59
C GLU A 253 -2.48 14.34 4.99
N ALA A 254 -2.53 14.01 6.28
CA ALA A 254 -2.73 12.65 6.79
C ALA A 254 -4.21 12.26 6.94
N ALA A 255 -5.16 13.03 6.41
CA ALA A 255 -6.60 12.82 6.55
C ALA A 255 -7.02 11.39 6.14
N TYR A 256 -6.50 10.88 5.03
CA TYR A 256 -6.86 9.57 4.52
C TYR A 256 -6.34 8.43 5.42
N ILE A 257 -5.06 8.46 5.79
CA ILE A 257 -4.49 7.40 6.62
C ILE A 257 -5.06 7.40 8.04
N ALA A 258 -5.39 8.60 8.57
CA ALA A 258 -6.10 8.73 9.84
C ALA A 258 -7.47 8.07 9.78
N ARG A 259 -8.26 8.33 8.72
CA ARG A 259 -9.55 7.67 8.51
C ARG A 259 -9.40 6.14 8.39
N CYS A 260 -8.40 5.64 7.66
CA CYS A 260 -8.14 4.19 7.57
C CYS A 260 -7.93 3.56 8.96
N ARG A 261 -7.27 4.26 9.87
CA ARG A 261 -7.01 3.80 11.24
C ARG A 261 -8.27 3.80 12.11
N VAL A 262 -9.01 4.91 12.09
CA VAL A 262 -10.10 5.11 13.06
C VAL A 262 -11.46 4.59 12.59
N VAL A 263 -11.61 4.23 11.33
CA VAL A 263 -12.85 3.65 10.80
C VAL A 263 -12.66 2.17 10.47
N PRO A 264 -12.07 1.74 9.34
CA PRO A 264 -12.03 0.31 9.03
C PRO A 264 -11.19 -0.48 10.04
N LEU A 265 -9.99 -0.05 10.40
CA LEU A 265 -9.16 -0.80 11.36
C LEU A 265 -9.80 -0.88 12.75
N ARG A 266 -10.22 0.27 13.31
CA ARG A 266 -10.81 0.31 14.65
C ARG A 266 -12.07 -0.55 14.75
N ASN A 267 -12.92 -0.53 13.73
CA ASN A 267 -14.26 -1.12 13.79
C ASN A 267 -14.28 -2.59 13.38
N THR A 268 -13.36 -3.05 12.51
CA THR A 268 -13.35 -4.43 11.99
C THR A 268 -12.15 -5.26 12.45
N GLY A 269 -11.10 -4.62 13.03
CA GLY A 269 -10.11 -5.30 13.84
C GLY A 269 -8.98 -6.01 13.07
N GLY A 270 -8.72 -5.68 11.81
CA GLY A 270 -7.63 -6.27 11.02
C GLY A 270 -6.23 -5.79 11.43
N ALA A 271 -5.94 -5.77 12.73
CA ALA A 271 -4.70 -5.28 13.30
C ALA A 271 -3.54 -6.26 13.12
N LEU A 272 -2.34 -5.72 12.91
CA LEU A 272 -1.10 -6.50 12.88
C LEU A 272 -0.61 -6.77 14.31
N SER A 273 -0.18 -8.00 14.60
CA SER A 273 0.49 -8.33 15.87
C SER A 273 1.83 -7.58 15.99
N PRO A 274 2.19 -7.03 17.17
CA PRO A 274 3.51 -6.42 17.38
C PRO A 274 4.68 -7.36 17.09
N PHE A 275 4.54 -8.65 17.38
CA PHE A 275 5.55 -9.65 17.05
C PHE A 275 5.73 -9.79 15.53
N ASN A 276 4.63 -9.81 14.76
CA ASN A 276 4.71 -9.81 13.30
C ASN A 276 5.35 -8.52 12.77
N ALA A 277 5.02 -7.36 13.36
CA ALA A 277 5.64 -6.09 12.99
C ALA A 277 7.17 -6.13 13.19
N PHE A 278 7.64 -6.69 14.30
CA PHE A 278 9.07 -6.88 14.57
C PHE A 278 9.74 -7.75 13.50
N MET A 279 9.13 -8.89 13.13
CA MET A 279 9.66 -9.76 12.07
C MET A 279 9.70 -9.08 10.70
N LEU A 280 8.71 -8.27 10.39
CA LEU A 280 8.67 -7.49 9.14
C LEU A 280 9.73 -6.38 9.12
N LEU A 281 10.01 -5.75 10.28
CA LEU A 281 11.10 -4.80 10.43
C LEU A 281 12.47 -5.45 10.12
N GLN A 282 12.72 -6.67 10.61
CA GLN A 282 13.93 -7.43 10.28
C GLN A 282 14.02 -7.74 8.79
N GLY A 283 12.90 -8.09 8.15
CA GLY A 283 12.84 -8.30 6.70
C GLY A 283 13.21 -7.04 5.90
N LEU A 284 12.75 -5.88 6.33
CA LEU A 284 13.05 -4.60 5.67
C LEU A 284 14.55 -4.28 5.64
N GLU A 285 15.29 -4.61 6.68
CA GLU A 285 16.72 -4.28 6.80
C GLU A 285 17.57 -4.84 5.65
N THR A 286 17.17 -6.00 5.11
CA THR A 286 17.88 -6.66 4.00
C THR A 286 17.18 -6.55 2.65
N LEU A 287 16.10 -5.77 2.56
CA LEU A 287 15.25 -5.71 1.36
C LEU A 287 16.05 -5.36 0.10
N SER A 288 16.89 -4.35 0.15
CA SER A 288 17.68 -3.93 -1.01
C SER A 288 18.60 -5.04 -1.55
N LEU A 289 19.29 -5.73 -0.66
CA LEU A 289 20.19 -6.83 -1.00
C LEU A 289 19.44 -8.01 -1.65
N ARG A 290 18.26 -8.33 -1.09
CA ARG A 290 17.44 -9.42 -1.60
C ARG A 290 16.83 -9.07 -2.95
N MET A 291 16.32 -7.86 -3.12
CA MET A 291 15.72 -7.43 -4.39
C MET A 291 16.74 -7.38 -5.53
N GLU A 292 17.96 -6.90 -5.27
CA GLU A 292 19.05 -6.97 -6.26
C GLU A 292 19.31 -8.41 -6.71
N ARG A 293 19.41 -9.34 -5.77
CA ARG A 293 19.65 -10.74 -6.07
C ARG A 293 18.47 -11.40 -6.79
N HIS A 294 17.23 -11.12 -6.36
CA HIS A 294 16.04 -11.63 -7.03
C HIS A 294 15.98 -11.18 -8.50
N CYS A 295 16.18 -9.89 -8.76
CA CYS A 295 16.17 -9.35 -10.12
C CYS A 295 17.28 -9.97 -11.00
N SER A 296 18.49 -10.06 -10.47
CA SER A 296 19.64 -10.66 -11.18
C SER A 296 19.38 -12.13 -11.51
N ASN A 297 18.91 -12.91 -10.55
CA ASN A 297 18.59 -14.32 -10.76
C ASN A 297 17.45 -14.52 -11.77
N ALA A 298 16.38 -13.74 -11.63
CA ALA A 298 15.20 -13.82 -12.52
C ALA A 298 15.58 -13.48 -13.97
N LEU A 299 16.42 -12.45 -14.19
CA LEU A 299 16.88 -12.11 -15.52
C LEU A 299 17.70 -13.24 -16.15
N GLN A 300 18.62 -13.87 -15.41
CA GLN A 300 19.42 -14.99 -15.90
C GLN A 300 18.54 -16.19 -16.26
N VAL A 301 17.55 -16.51 -15.41
CA VAL A 301 16.59 -17.61 -15.67
C VAL A 301 15.75 -17.28 -16.90
N ALA A 302 15.23 -16.05 -17.02
CA ALA A 302 14.43 -15.62 -18.17
C ALA A 302 15.22 -15.75 -19.48
N GLN A 303 16.46 -15.28 -19.51
CA GLN A 303 17.35 -15.38 -20.68
C GLN A 303 17.71 -16.83 -21.06
N TRP A 304 17.79 -17.71 -20.07
CA TRP A 304 17.99 -19.15 -20.33
C TRP A 304 16.72 -19.78 -20.89
N LEU A 305 15.55 -19.45 -20.34
CA LEU A 305 14.27 -19.93 -20.81
C LEU A 305 13.96 -19.48 -22.25
N GLU A 306 14.28 -18.26 -22.65
CA GLU A 306 14.11 -17.77 -24.05
C GLU A 306 14.85 -18.66 -25.09
N LYS A 307 15.93 -19.34 -24.67
CA LYS A 307 16.73 -20.21 -25.55
C LYS A 307 16.34 -21.69 -25.45
N HIS A 308 15.44 -22.03 -24.52
CA HIS A 308 15.10 -23.42 -24.28
C HIS A 308 14.13 -23.95 -25.36
N PRO A 309 14.40 -25.11 -26.02
CA PRO A 309 13.65 -25.55 -27.20
C PRO A 309 12.18 -25.91 -26.93
N LYS A 310 11.78 -26.11 -25.68
CA LYS A 310 10.41 -26.38 -25.28
C LYS A 310 9.64 -25.13 -24.81
N VAL A 311 10.29 -23.97 -24.74
CA VAL A 311 9.66 -22.74 -24.30
C VAL A 311 9.29 -21.90 -25.50
N THR A 312 8.01 -21.56 -25.62
CA THR A 312 7.47 -20.78 -26.74
C THR A 312 7.46 -19.29 -26.44
N ARG A 313 7.34 -18.91 -25.15
CA ARG A 313 7.27 -17.53 -24.70
C ARG A 313 7.77 -17.37 -23.27
N VAL A 314 8.45 -16.26 -22.99
CA VAL A 314 8.82 -15.85 -21.62
C VAL A 314 8.28 -14.44 -21.37
N ASN A 315 7.54 -14.28 -20.27
CA ASN A 315 7.02 -12.98 -19.82
C ASN A 315 7.89 -12.51 -18.65
N TYR A 316 8.80 -11.59 -18.93
CA TYR A 316 9.62 -10.91 -17.94
C TYR A 316 9.99 -9.51 -18.45
N ALA A 317 9.57 -8.46 -17.74
CA ALA A 317 9.65 -7.09 -18.25
C ALA A 317 11.08 -6.58 -18.46
N ALA A 318 12.08 -7.18 -17.83
CA ALA A 318 13.49 -6.80 -18.01
C ALA A 318 14.16 -7.42 -19.25
N LEU A 319 13.50 -8.33 -19.99
CA LEU A 319 14.04 -8.87 -21.25
C LEU A 319 14.04 -7.80 -22.35
N PRO A 320 15.05 -7.79 -23.23
CA PRO A 320 15.12 -6.79 -24.33
C PRO A 320 13.90 -6.80 -25.26
N GLY A 321 13.30 -7.98 -25.51
CA GLY A 321 12.13 -8.15 -26.37
C GLY A 321 10.78 -7.95 -25.67
N SER A 322 10.78 -7.61 -24.37
CA SER A 322 9.53 -7.42 -23.62
C SER A 322 8.79 -6.15 -24.06
N PRO A 323 7.46 -6.20 -24.27
CA PRO A 323 6.67 -4.99 -24.56
C PRO A 323 6.69 -4.01 -23.38
N TYR A 324 7.00 -4.47 -22.17
CA TYR A 324 7.06 -3.65 -20.97
C TYR A 324 8.46 -3.12 -20.63
N ARG A 325 9.47 -3.41 -21.46
CA ARG A 325 10.87 -3.05 -21.21
C ARG A 325 11.05 -1.55 -20.96
N GLU A 326 10.48 -0.71 -21.80
CA GLU A 326 10.60 0.74 -21.70
C GLU A 326 9.93 1.27 -20.42
N THR A 327 8.75 0.76 -20.08
CA THR A 327 8.05 1.15 -18.86
C THR A 327 8.82 0.69 -17.62
N ALA A 328 9.35 -0.54 -17.62
CA ALA A 328 10.19 -1.04 -16.53
C ALA A 328 11.49 -0.21 -16.37
N GLU A 329 12.07 0.27 -17.46
CA GLU A 329 13.21 1.19 -17.42
C GLU A 329 12.86 2.49 -16.67
N ARG A 330 11.70 3.09 -17.01
CA ARG A 330 11.27 4.37 -16.42
C ARG A 330 10.90 4.26 -14.94
N ILE A 331 10.20 3.20 -14.51
CA ILE A 331 9.65 3.14 -13.14
C ILE A 331 10.44 2.23 -12.19
N CYS A 332 11.22 1.27 -12.74
CA CYS A 332 11.97 0.28 -11.95
C CYS A 332 13.47 0.26 -12.27
N GLY A 333 13.99 1.21 -13.09
CA GLY A 333 15.38 1.24 -13.51
C GLY A 333 15.81 -0.01 -14.28
N GLY A 334 14.92 -0.54 -15.13
CA GLY A 334 15.18 -1.72 -15.98
C GLY A 334 15.15 -3.08 -15.26
N ARG A 335 14.76 -3.11 -14.00
CA ARG A 335 14.58 -4.32 -13.20
C ARG A 335 13.09 -4.70 -13.18
N ALA A 336 12.77 -5.98 -12.95
CA ALA A 336 11.39 -6.46 -13.00
C ALA A 336 11.06 -7.49 -11.90
N SER A 337 11.70 -7.34 -10.74
CA SER A 337 11.48 -8.21 -9.58
C SER A 337 11.92 -9.68 -9.81
N GLY A 338 11.41 -10.59 -9.01
CA GLY A 338 11.74 -12.02 -9.04
C GLY A 338 10.62 -12.92 -9.59
N ILE A 339 9.60 -12.32 -10.24
CA ILE A 339 8.48 -13.07 -10.84
C ILE A 339 8.64 -13.05 -12.35
N LEU A 340 8.52 -14.24 -12.97
CA LEU A 340 8.41 -14.43 -14.41
C LEU A 340 7.39 -15.53 -14.70
N SER A 341 6.82 -15.54 -15.89
CA SER A 341 6.02 -16.66 -16.40
C SER A 341 6.49 -17.07 -17.78
N PHE A 342 6.22 -18.31 -18.18
CA PHE A 342 6.58 -18.83 -19.49
C PHE A 342 5.56 -19.87 -19.99
N GLU A 343 5.54 -20.06 -21.29
CA GLU A 343 4.67 -21.03 -21.99
C GLU A 343 5.53 -22.16 -22.59
N LEU A 344 5.00 -23.40 -22.54
CA LEU A 344 5.66 -24.59 -23.06
C LEU A 344 5.08 -25.00 -24.42
#